data_33f111c97ad96e305c4567f365c3096d
#
_entry.id   33f111c97ad96e305c4567f365c3096d
#
_cell.length_a   1.000
_cell.length_b   1.000
_cell.length_c   1.000
_cell.angle_alpha   90.00
_cell.angle_beta   90.00
_cell.angle_gamma   90.00
#
_symmetry.space_group_name_H-M   'P 1'
#
loop_
_entity.id
_entity.type
_entity.pdbx_description
1 polymer ?
#
loop_
_entity_poly.entity_id
_entity_poly.type
_entity_poly.pdbx_seq_one_letter_code
_entity_poly.pdbx_strand_id
1 'polypeptide(L)'
;PAMHVRGTHIFVADQPLGPFVPLRSGSHTPADWMALDGTLFSDQGTPYMVFCHEWVQMVDGTMDCVRLTEDLTGTVGAPSLMFRASSAPGASQAPASGKVTDGCFLYRSPRSGRLFLIWSTFVPGKGYSVVLARSDSGTMAGPWTQERLIYAQNGGHGMLFRTFDDRLFMALHQPNTAGRERLHLLEVSDAGETLAVTGEVSLR
;
A
#
# COMPACT_ATOMS: atom_id res chain seq x y z
N PRO A 1 -3.69 -19.30 21.25
CA PRO A 1 -4.23 -17.96 21.35
C PRO A 1 -5.24 -17.77 20.22
N ALA A 2 -6.45 -17.24 20.54
CA ALA A 2 -7.40 -16.90 19.51
C ALA A 2 -6.77 -15.85 18.59
N MET A 3 -6.73 -16.10 17.27
CA MET A 3 -6.33 -15.08 16.31
C MET A 3 -7.40 -13.98 16.33
N HIS A 4 -6.98 -12.77 16.68
CA HIS A 4 -7.85 -11.62 16.55
C HIS A 4 -7.99 -11.28 15.07
N VAL A 5 -9.21 -11.25 14.57
CA VAL A 5 -9.50 -10.77 13.21
C VAL A 5 -9.11 -9.30 13.14
N ARG A 6 -8.39 -8.92 12.07
CA ARG A 6 -7.97 -7.55 11.78
C ARG A 6 -8.84 -7.00 10.67
N GLY A 7 -9.12 -5.71 10.73
CA GLY A 7 -9.91 -5.05 9.69
C GLY A 7 -9.53 -3.58 9.56
N THR A 8 -9.77 -3.01 8.39
CA THR A 8 -9.54 -1.59 8.13
C THR A 8 -10.82 -0.79 8.38
N HIS A 9 -10.68 0.31 9.12
CA HIS A 9 -11.74 1.27 9.41
C HIS A 9 -11.42 2.62 8.79
N ILE A 10 -12.44 3.34 8.35
CA ILE A 10 -12.33 4.74 7.94
C ILE A 10 -12.77 5.62 9.10
N PHE A 11 -11.94 6.59 9.46
CA PHE A 11 -12.26 7.64 10.42
C PHE A 11 -12.29 8.98 9.69
N VAL A 12 -13.15 9.88 10.14
CA VAL A 12 -13.32 11.21 9.59
C VAL A 12 -13.19 12.27 10.66
N ALA A 13 -12.67 13.42 10.30
CA ALA A 13 -12.60 14.61 11.16
C ALA A 13 -12.75 15.88 10.31
N ASP A 14 -13.28 16.95 10.91
CA ASP A 14 -13.40 18.27 10.26
C ASP A 14 -12.07 19.04 10.26
N GLN A 15 -11.14 18.63 11.11
CA GLN A 15 -9.82 19.25 11.25
C GLN A 15 -8.71 18.20 11.20
N PRO A 16 -7.52 18.51 10.67
CA PRO A 16 -6.39 17.57 10.57
C PRO A 16 -5.95 16.95 11.90
N LEU A 17 -6.18 17.66 13.00
CA LEU A 17 -5.84 17.19 14.36
C LEU A 17 -7.00 16.46 15.05
N GLY A 18 -8.11 16.24 14.35
CA GLY A 18 -9.28 15.58 14.89
C GLY A 18 -10.22 16.54 15.68
N PRO A 19 -11.11 15.99 16.51
CA PRO A 19 -11.21 14.56 16.85
C PRO A 19 -11.66 13.70 15.67
N PHE A 20 -11.07 12.53 15.55
CA PHE A 20 -11.45 11.55 14.53
C PHE A 20 -12.55 10.64 15.07
N VAL A 21 -13.62 10.48 14.31
CA VAL A 21 -14.72 9.58 14.63
C VAL A 21 -14.84 8.48 13.55
N PRO A 22 -15.23 7.25 13.92
CA PRO A 22 -15.44 6.21 12.92
C PRO A 22 -16.58 6.61 11.99
N LEU A 23 -16.37 6.47 10.69
CA LEU A 23 -17.38 6.79 9.67
C LEU A 23 -18.59 5.84 9.76
N ARG A 24 -18.36 4.60 10.21
CA ARG A 24 -19.39 3.58 10.45
C ARG A 24 -18.96 2.65 11.58
N SER A 25 -19.92 1.85 12.09
CA SER A 25 -19.59 0.71 12.94
C SER A 25 -19.03 -0.44 12.11
N GLY A 26 -18.03 -1.15 12.64
CA GLY A 26 -17.36 -2.27 11.99
C GLY A 26 -16.36 -1.87 10.88
N SER A 27 -15.61 -2.85 10.42
CA SER A 27 -14.59 -2.67 9.38
C SER A 27 -15.19 -2.46 7.99
N HIS A 28 -14.44 -1.86 7.08
CA HIS A 28 -14.76 -1.76 5.67
C HIS A 28 -14.26 -2.97 4.87
N THR A 29 -13.40 -3.78 5.47
CA THR A 29 -12.93 -5.06 4.92
C THR A 29 -13.82 -6.21 5.42
N PRO A 30 -13.84 -7.38 4.74
CA PRO A 30 -14.65 -8.52 5.17
C PRO A 30 -14.36 -8.92 6.62
N ALA A 31 -15.42 -9.20 7.38
CA ALA A 31 -15.33 -9.43 8.82
C ALA A 31 -14.61 -10.72 9.22
N ASP A 32 -14.51 -11.68 8.31
CA ASP A 32 -13.83 -12.96 8.48
C ASP A 32 -12.41 -13.00 7.89
N TRP A 33 -11.95 -11.86 7.34
CA TRP A 33 -10.60 -11.74 6.77
C TRP A 33 -9.63 -11.10 7.75
N MET A 34 -8.39 -11.55 7.68
CA MET A 34 -7.25 -10.84 8.28
C MET A 34 -6.79 -9.75 7.30
N ALA A 35 -7.55 -8.65 7.24
CA ALA A 35 -7.41 -7.63 6.20
C ALA A 35 -7.09 -6.26 6.82
N LEU A 36 -5.91 -5.71 6.49
CA LEU A 36 -5.37 -4.48 7.09
C LEU A 36 -4.68 -3.59 6.05
N ASP A 37 -4.10 -2.48 6.53
CA ASP A 37 -3.36 -1.51 5.73
C ASP A 37 -4.17 -0.89 4.59
N GLY A 38 -5.46 -0.68 4.82
CA GLY A 38 -6.34 -0.13 3.78
C GLY A 38 -5.97 1.31 3.44
N THR A 39 -5.87 1.58 2.13
CA THR A 39 -5.70 2.92 1.58
C THR A 39 -6.86 3.30 0.68
N LEU A 40 -7.27 4.56 0.74
CA LEU A 40 -8.33 5.10 -0.11
C LEU A 40 -7.76 5.63 -1.41
N PHE A 41 -8.46 5.36 -2.51
CA PHE A 41 -8.10 5.89 -3.82
C PHE A 41 -9.35 6.18 -4.65
N SER A 42 -9.37 7.31 -5.35
CA SER A 42 -10.43 7.63 -6.32
C SER A 42 -9.92 7.39 -7.74
N ASP A 43 -10.53 6.45 -8.43
CA ASP A 43 -10.27 6.19 -9.85
C ASP A 43 -11.42 6.72 -10.71
N GLN A 44 -11.18 7.79 -11.45
CA GLN A 44 -12.18 8.45 -12.31
C GLN A 44 -13.48 8.77 -11.55
N GLY A 45 -13.36 9.24 -10.32
CA GLY A 45 -14.50 9.59 -9.46
C GLY A 45 -15.10 8.41 -8.69
N THR A 46 -14.70 7.18 -8.97
CA THR A 46 -15.14 6.00 -8.22
C THR A 46 -14.20 5.73 -7.04
N PRO A 47 -14.71 5.73 -5.79
CA PRO A 47 -13.88 5.45 -4.62
C PRO A 47 -13.62 3.96 -4.45
N TYR A 48 -12.37 3.64 -4.11
CA TYR A 48 -11.90 2.30 -3.79
C TYR A 48 -11.15 2.30 -2.46
N MET A 49 -11.17 1.16 -1.79
CA MET A 49 -10.21 0.79 -0.76
C MET A 49 -9.34 -0.34 -1.30
N VAL A 50 -8.03 -0.15 -1.24
CA VAL A 50 -7.03 -1.19 -1.50
C VAL A 50 -6.46 -1.61 -0.16
N PHE A 51 -6.30 -2.92 0.07
CA PHE A 51 -5.87 -3.44 1.36
C PHE A 51 -5.14 -4.78 1.21
N CYS A 52 -4.44 -5.17 2.25
CA CYS A 52 -3.72 -6.42 2.35
C CYS A 52 -4.60 -7.50 2.98
N HIS A 53 -4.72 -8.67 2.35
CA HIS A 53 -5.23 -9.89 2.99
C HIS A 53 -4.04 -10.72 3.45
N GLU A 54 -3.85 -10.79 4.75
CA GLU A 54 -2.60 -11.19 5.36
C GLU A 54 -2.18 -12.64 5.12
N TRP A 55 -0.88 -12.84 5.01
CA TRP A 55 -0.23 -14.14 4.86
C TRP A 55 -0.53 -15.11 6.01
N VAL A 56 -0.85 -14.62 7.21
CA VAL A 56 -1.22 -15.46 8.36
C VAL A 56 -2.53 -16.24 8.11
N GLN A 57 -3.36 -15.79 7.20
CA GLN A 57 -4.58 -16.48 6.75
C GLN A 57 -4.40 -17.11 5.36
N MET A 58 -3.69 -16.42 4.45
CA MET A 58 -3.60 -16.80 3.04
C MET A 58 -2.30 -17.56 2.69
N VAL A 59 -1.28 -17.59 3.57
CA VAL A 59 0.10 -18.09 3.33
C VAL A 59 0.84 -17.23 2.29
N ASP A 60 0.31 -17.08 1.10
CA ASP A 60 0.74 -16.13 0.08
C ASP A 60 -0.22 -14.94 0.12
N GLY A 61 0.12 -13.92 0.91
CA GLY A 61 -0.69 -12.73 1.12
C GLY A 61 -1.14 -12.11 -0.20
N THR A 62 -2.32 -11.50 -0.20
CA THR A 62 -2.87 -10.87 -1.40
C THR A 62 -3.02 -9.37 -1.21
N MET A 63 -2.94 -8.66 -2.31
CA MET A 63 -3.40 -7.28 -2.42
C MET A 63 -4.78 -7.33 -3.06
N ASP A 64 -5.75 -6.79 -2.36
CA ASP A 64 -7.15 -6.79 -2.78
C ASP A 64 -7.70 -5.37 -2.86
N CYS A 65 -8.73 -5.16 -3.66
CA CYS A 65 -9.45 -3.91 -3.69
C CYS A 65 -10.96 -4.14 -3.64
N VAL A 66 -11.67 -3.19 -3.06
CA VAL A 66 -13.12 -3.13 -3.07
C VAL A 66 -13.58 -1.73 -3.44
N ARG A 67 -14.60 -1.66 -4.28
CA ARG A 67 -15.28 -0.41 -4.55
C ARG A 67 -16.09 0.02 -3.32
N LEU A 68 -16.05 1.30 -3.01
CA LEU A 68 -16.85 1.89 -1.93
C LEU A 68 -18.08 2.61 -2.50
N THR A 69 -19.06 2.84 -1.63
CA THR A 69 -20.14 3.81 -1.87
C THR A 69 -19.57 5.23 -1.93
N GLU A 70 -20.26 6.17 -2.57
CA GLU A 70 -19.80 7.56 -2.70
C GLU A 70 -19.56 8.25 -1.36
N ASP A 71 -20.37 7.93 -0.35
CA ASP A 71 -20.22 8.43 1.01
C ASP A 71 -19.20 7.66 1.87
N LEU A 72 -18.52 6.68 1.28
CA LEU A 72 -17.52 5.80 1.89
C LEU A 72 -18.04 4.94 3.05
N THR A 73 -19.35 4.92 3.32
CA THR A 73 -19.91 4.17 4.44
C THR A 73 -20.10 2.69 4.19
N GLY A 74 -20.05 2.25 2.93
CA GLY A 74 -20.28 0.87 2.52
C GLY A 74 -19.36 0.42 1.40
N THR A 75 -19.47 -0.88 1.10
CA THR A 75 -18.78 -1.51 -0.05
C THR A 75 -19.78 -1.88 -1.14
N VAL A 76 -19.35 -1.84 -2.39
CA VAL A 76 -20.14 -2.22 -3.56
C VAL A 76 -19.55 -3.50 -4.15
N GLY A 77 -20.24 -4.62 -3.93
CA GLY A 77 -19.76 -5.95 -4.33
C GLY A 77 -18.72 -6.54 -3.38
N ALA A 78 -18.15 -7.66 -3.78
CA ALA A 78 -17.07 -8.33 -3.06
C ALA A 78 -15.70 -7.76 -3.44
N PRO A 79 -14.69 -7.89 -2.57
CA PRO A 79 -13.31 -7.57 -2.93
C PRO A 79 -12.83 -8.36 -4.15
N SER A 80 -11.96 -7.74 -4.93
CA SER A 80 -11.31 -8.33 -6.10
C SER A 80 -9.82 -8.45 -5.85
N LEU A 81 -9.26 -9.62 -6.16
CA LEU A 81 -7.82 -9.86 -6.12
C LEU A 81 -7.10 -9.01 -7.17
N MET A 82 -6.13 -8.23 -6.73
CA MET A 82 -5.22 -7.48 -7.62
C MET A 82 -3.99 -8.33 -7.98
N PHE A 83 -3.27 -8.83 -6.95
CA PHE A 83 -2.10 -9.70 -7.12
C PHE A 83 -1.73 -10.41 -5.80
N ARG A 84 -0.73 -11.28 -5.86
CA ARG A 84 -0.20 -12.02 -4.70
C ARG A 84 1.20 -11.54 -4.35
N ALA A 85 1.60 -11.73 -3.10
CA ALA A 85 2.95 -11.40 -2.63
C ALA A 85 4.05 -12.13 -3.42
N SER A 86 3.78 -13.36 -3.85
CA SER A 86 4.70 -14.16 -4.68
C SER A 86 5.01 -13.55 -6.03
N SER A 87 4.24 -12.56 -6.50
CA SER A 87 4.52 -11.86 -7.76
C SER A 87 5.62 -10.80 -7.64
N ALA A 88 6.05 -10.45 -6.41
CA ALA A 88 7.13 -9.48 -6.23
C ALA A 88 8.44 -9.94 -6.86
N PRO A 89 9.25 -9.02 -7.44
CA PRO A 89 10.57 -9.35 -7.96
C PRO A 89 11.46 -9.98 -6.87
N GLY A 90 11.93 -11.19 -7.10
CA GLY A 90 12.74 -11.95 -6.15
C GLY A 90 11.95 -12.72 -5.07
N ALA A 91 10.63 -12.59 -4.99
CA ALA A 91 9.81 -13.30 -4.00
C ALA A 91 9.76 -14.83 -4.18
N SER A 92 10.06 -15.33 -5.37
CA SER A 92 10.13 -16.78 -5.65
C SER A 92 11.12 -17.52 -4.76
N GLN A 93 12.09 -16.82 -4.17
CA GLN A 93 13.08 -17.35 -3.23
C GLN A 93 12.65 -17.20 -1.76
N ALA A 94 11.50 -16.57 -1.49
CA ALA A 94 11.02 -16.40 -0.12
C ALA A 94 10.59 -17.74 0.48
N PRO A 95 10.82 -17.93 1.81
CA PRO A 95 10.41 -19.15 2.50
C PRO A 95 8.91 -19.44 2.29
N ALA A 96 8.56 -20.70 2.25
CA ALA A 96 7.17 -21.14 2.13
C ALA A 96 6.28 -20.76 3.33
N SER A 97 6.87 -20.25 4.41
CA SER A 97 6.22 -19.96 5.70
C SER A 97 5.38 -18.69 5.75
N GLY A 98 5.22 -17.99 4.65
CA GLY A 98 4.38 -16.80 4.56
C GLY A 98 5.03 -15.70 3.74
N LYS A 99 4.27 -15.18 2.79
CA LYS A 99 4.68 -14.08 1.92
C LYS A 99 3.81 -12.88 2.22
N VAL A 100 4.45 -11.82 2.67
CA VAL A 100 3.79 -10.63 3.19
C VAL A 100 3.36 -9.70 2.04
N THR A 101 2.14 -9.16 2.14
CA THR A 101 1.73 -7.93 1.47
C THR A 101 1.47 -6.89 2.54
N ASP A 102 2.12 -5.74 2.46
CA ASP A 102 2.02 -4.65 3.44
C ASP A 102 1.97 -3.29 2.75
N GLY A 103 1.41 -2.30 3.43
CA GLY A 103 1.58 -0.87 3.19
C GLY A 103 1.32 -0.44 1.75
N CYS A 104 0.14 -0.74 1.22
CA CYS A 104 -0.23 -0.34 -0.13
C CYS A 104 -0.52 1.15 -0.23
N PHE A 105 0.00 1.81 -1.25
CA PHE A 105 -0.31 3.20 -1.56
C PHE A 105 -0.36 3.43 -3.07
N LEU A 106 -1.44 4.04 -3.55
CA LEU A 106 -1.64 4.31 -4.98
C LEU A 106 -1.19 5.73 -5.35
N TYR A 107 -0.65 5.84 -6.54
CA TYR A 107 -0.19 7.11 -7.08
C TYR A 107 -0.48 7.18 -8.57
N ARG A 108 -1.23 8.21 -8.99
CA ARG A 108 -1.41 8.52 -10.39
C ARG A 108 -0.41 9.60 -10.80
N SER A 109 0.46 9.27 -11.75
CA SER A 109 1.41 10.23 -12.28
C SER A 109 0.68 11.37 -12.99
N PRO A 110 0.87 12.62 -12.57
CA PRO A 110 0.32 13.76 -13.29
C PRO A 110 1.01 13.99 -14.65
N ARG A 111 2.17 13.36 -14.88
CA ARG A 111 2.93 13.48 -16.14
C ARG A 111 2.37 12.60 -17.26
N SER A 112 1.88 11.41 -16.92
CA SER A 112 1.47 10.42 -17.92
C SER A 112 0.05 9.90 -17.75
N GLY A 113 -0.57 10.15 -16.57
CA GLY A 113 -1.83 9.52 -16.18
C GLY A 113 -1.69 8.05 -15.76
N ARG A 114 -0.49 7.46 -15.79
CA ARG A 114 -0.25 6.08 -15.34
C ARG A 114 -0.58 5.90 -13.87
N LEU A 115 -1.18 4.78 -13.55
CA LEU A 115 -1.50 4.41 -12.18
C LEU A 115 -0.45 3.43 -11.66
N PHE A 116 0.22 3.85 -10.59
CA PHE A 116 1.20 3.06 -9.85
C PHE A 116 0.63 2.67 -8.49
N LEU A 117 1.19 1.60 -7.94
CA LEU A 117 0.98 1.16 -6.57
C LEU A 117 2.34 0.80 -5.98
N ILE A 118 2.69 1.39 -4.84
CA ILE A 118 3.81 0.94 -4.03
C ILE A 118 3.27 0.06 -2.90
N TRP A 119 3.99 -1.00 -2.57
CA TRP A 119 3.65 -1.91 -1.49
C TRP A 119 4.91 -2.57 -0.95
N SER A 120 4.84 -3.22 0.19
CA SER A 120 6.01 -3.75 0.86
C SER A 120 5.93 -5.24 1.12
N THR A 121 7.09 -5.89 1.04
CA THR A 121 7.26 -7.32 1.32
C THR A 121 8.70 -7.64 1.72
N PHE A 122 8.92 -8.84 2.22
CA PHE A 122 10.27 -9.34 2.47
C PHE A 122 10.85 -10.00 1.23
N VAL A 123 12.06 -9.58 0.87
CA VAL A 123 12.81 -10.15 -0.26
C VAL A 123 14.12 -10.76 0.26
N PRO A 124 14.43 -12.03 -0.04
CA PRO A 124 15.65 -12.70 0.41
C PRO A 124 16.90 -11.90 0.08
N GLY A 125 17.77 -11.71 1.08
CA GLY A 125 19.01 -10.94 0.97
C GLY A 125 18.83 -9.40 0.90
N LYS A 126 17.58 -8.92 0.90
CA LYS A 126 17.26 -7.48 0.86
C LYS A 126 16.53 -7.00 2.12
N GLY A 127 15.89 -7.93 2.86
CA GLY A 127 15.03 -7.58 3.98
C GLY A 127 13.68 -6.99 3.53
N TYR A 128 13.08 -6.19 4.37
CA TYR A 128 11.83 -5.50 4.06
C TYR A 128 12.07 -4.46 2.97
N SER A 129 11.25 -4.48 1.95
CA SER A 129 11.50 -3.75 0.69
C SER A 129 10.21 -3.18 0.12
N VAL A 130 10.33 -2.07 -0.61
CA VAL A 130 9.20 -1.46 -1.34
C VAL A 130 9.24 -1.88 -2.80
N VAL A 131 8.15 -2.45 -3.25
CA VAL A 131 7.90 -2.87 -4.64
C VAL A 131 7.09 -1.79 -5.35
N LEU A 132 7.43 -1.52 -6.60
CA LEU A 132 6.63 -0.72 -7.53
C LEU A 132 5.83 -1.66 -8.42
N ALA A 133 4.52 -1.49 -8.42
CA ALA A 133 3.60 -2.10 -9.36
C ALA A 133 2.92 -1.03 -10.23
N ARG A 134 2.50 -1.41 -11.43
CA ARG A 134 1.83 -0.54 -12.39
C ARG A 134 0.56 -1.23 -12.91
N SER A 135 -0.51 -0.47 -13.04
CA SER A 135 -1.70 -0.91 -13.76
C SER A 135 -1.47 -0.82 -15.26
N ASP A 136 -1.66 -1.92 -15.97
CA ASP A 136 -1.46 -1.97 -17.43
C ASP A 136 -2.60 -1.27 -18.18
N SER A 137 -3.82 -1.29 -17.64
CA SER A 137 -4.94 -0.51 -18.17
C SER A 137 -4.91 0.97 -17.77
N GLY A 138 -4.09 1.34 -16.78
CA GLY A 138 -4.09 2.66 -16.16
C GLY A 138 -5.27 2.90 -15.21
N THR A 139 -6.07 1.87 -14.89
CA THR A 139 -7.22 1.94 -13.97
C THR A 139 -7.11 0.91 -12.85
N MET A 140 -8.02 0.96 -11.88
CA MET A 140 -8.09 -0.03 -10.80
C MET A 140 -8.34 -1.46 -11.29
N ALA A 141 -8.87 -1.64 -12.49
CA ALA A 141 -9.12 -2.96 -13.09
C ALA A 141 -7.84 -3.75 -13.39
N GLY A 142 -6.68 -3.10 -13.51
CA GLY A 142 -5.43 -3.77 -13.85
C GLY A 142 -5.39 -4.29 -15.30
N PRO A 143 -4.71 -5.41 -15.61
CA PRO A 143 -3.88 -6.17 -14.67
C PRO A 143 -2.72 -5.37 -14.09
N TRP A 144 -2.12 -5.89 -13.01
CA TRP A 144 -1.05 -5.24 -12.27
C TRP A 144 0.29 -5.93 -12.52
N THR A 145 1.19 -5.21 -13.17
CA THR A 145 2.56 -5.68 -13.43
C THR A 145 3.49 -5.23 -12.29
N GLN A 146 4.20 -6.19 -11.70
CA GLN A 146 5.24 -5.91 -10.70
C GLN A 146 6.52 -5.53 -11.43
N GLU A 147 6.98 -4.26 -11.28
CA GLU A 147 8.10 -3.76 -12.04
C GLU A 147 9.45 -4.05 -11.36
N ARG A 148 9.65 -3.51 -10.17
CA ARG A 148 10.94 -3.59 -9.47
C ARG A 148 10.83 -3.23 -8.00
N LEU A 149 11.90 -3.48 -7.26
CA LEU A 149 12.09 -2.88 -5.95
C LEU A 149 12.58 -1.43 -6.15
N ILE A 150 11.86 -0.47 -5.58
CA ILE A 150 12.29 0.94 -5.58
C ILE A 150 13.04 1.31 -4.30
N TYR A 151 12.89 0.49 -3.24
CA TYR A 151 13.66 0.57 -2.02
C TYR A 151 13.90 -0.82 -1.46
N ALA A 152 15.15 -1.14 -1.05
CA ALA A 152 15.54 -2.48 -0.63
C ALA A 152 16.67 -2.44 0.42
N GLN A 153 16.46 -1.66 1.49
CA GLN A 153 17.43 -1.45 2.57
C GLN A 153 16.80 -1.75 3.94
N ASN A 154 16.02 -2.83 4.03
CA ASN A 154 15.30 -3.21 5.25
C ASN A 154 14.39 -2.08 5.77
N GLY A 155 13.64 -1.46 4.88
CA GLY A 155 12.65 -0.42 5.19
C GLY A 155 11.47 -0.48 4.22
N GLY A 156 10.33 0.03 4.63
CA GLY A 156 9.13 -0.04 3.82
C GLY A 156 7.89 0.55 4.48
N HIS A 157 6.72 0.05 4.10
CA HIS A 157 5.40 0.56 4.46
C HIS A 157 5.28 2.03 4.06
N GLY A 158 5.61 2.29 2.77
CA GLY A 158 5.79 3.63 2.25
C GLY A 158 4.48 4.30 1.85
N MET A 159 4.44 5.62 2.00
CA MET A 159 3.38 6.47 1.49
C MET A 159 4.00 7.62 0.68
N LEU A 160 3.44 7.89 -0.51
CA LEU A 160 3.87 9.00 -1.36
C LEU A 160 3.09 10.27 -1.02
N PHE A 161 3.78 11.40 -0.99
CA PHE A 161 3.15 12.70 -0.83
C PHE A 161 3.91 13.79 -1.60
N ARG A 162 3.22 14.88 -1.93
CA ARG A 162 3.84 16.07 -2.49
C ARG A 162 3.95 17.15 -1.45
N THR A 163 5.06 17.85 -1.48
CA THR A 163 5.30 19.05 -0.68
C THR A 163 4.60 20.26 -1.33
N PHE A 164 4.53 21.38 -0.62
CA PHE A 164 3.93 22.62 -1.14
C PHE A 164 4.71 23.22 -2.31
N ASP A 165 5.99 22.87 -2.48
CA ASP A 165 6.83 23.21 -3.63
C ASP A 165 6.84 22.13 -4.72
N ASP A 166 5.84 21.24 -4.71
CA ASP A 166 5.54 20.19 -5.70
C ASP A 166 6.62 19.09 -5.85
N ARG A 167 7.49 18.93 -4.87
CA ARG A 167 8.42 17.80 -4.82
C ARG A 167 7.69 16.54 -4.34
N LEU A 168 7.99 15.40 -4.96
CA LEU A 168 7.43 14.11 -4.56
C LEU A 168 8.37 13.39 -3.59
N PHE A 169 7.80 12.95 -2.46
CA PHE A 169 8.51 12.21 -1.43
C PHE A 169 7.81 10.89 -1.12
N MET A 170 8.58 9.94 -0.63
CA MET A 170 8.11 8.73 0.03
C MET A 170 8.51 8.77 1.49
N ALA A 171 7.52 8.75 2.39
CA ALA A 171 7.72 8.51 3.81
C ALA A 171 7.67 7.00 4.05
N LEU A 172 8.65 6.44 4.75
CA LEU A 172 8.69 5.04 5.15
C LEU A 172 9.37 4.87 6.50
N HIS A 173 9.32 3.68 7.07
CA HIS A 173 10.13 3.36 8.25
C HIS A 173 11.35 2.53 7.87
N GLN A 174 12.46 2.75 8.58
CA GLN A 174 13.70 1.98 8.52
C GLN A 174 14.46 2.06 9.83
N PRO A 175 15.14 0.98 10.30
CA PRO A 175 15.03 -0.39 9.79
C PRO A 175 13.65 -0.99 10.10
N ASN A 176 13.27 -2.06 9.43
CA ASN A 176 12.12 -2.87 9.84
C ASN A 176 12.54 -3.85 10.94
N THR A 177 12.74 -3.30 12.14
CA THR A 177 13.18 -4.02 13.33
C THR A 177 12.45 -3.47 14.54
N ALA A 178 11.65 -4.32 15.19
CA ALA A 178 10.74 -3.94 16.27
C ALA A 178 11.39 -3.02 17.32
N GLY A 179 10.78 -1.86 17.54
CA GLY A 179 11.21 -0.80 18.45
C GLY A 179 12.38 0.07 17.96
N ARG A 180 12.89 -0.21 16.77
CA ARG A 180 14.00 0.55 16.15
C ARG A 180 13.59 1.34 14.91
N GLU A 181 12.35 1.19 14.49
CA GLU A 181 11.80 1.87 13.32
C GLU A 181 11.89 3.40 13.49
N ARG A 182 12.36 4.07 12.47
CA ARG A 182 12.42 5.53 12.39
C ARG A 182 11.85 5.98 11.05
N LEU A 183 11.30 7.18 11.04
CA LEU A 183 10.85 7.83 9.82
C LEU A 183 12.04 8.17 8.92
N HIS A 184 11.96 7.77 7.68
CA HIS A 184 12.82 8.21 6.58
C HIS A 184 11.99 8.91 5.52
N LEU A 185 12.51 10.00 4.99
CA LEU A 185 11.91 10.73 3.87
C LEU A 185 12.82 10.60 2.67
N LEU A 186 12.34 9.94 1.64
CA LEU A 186 13.05 9.70 0.39
C LEU A 186 12.48 10.58 -0.72
N GLU A 187 13.32 11.32 -1.41
CA GLU A 187 12.90 12.04 -2.60
C GLU A 187 12.65 11.05 -3.74
N VAL A 188 11.55 11.25 -4.46
CA VAL A 188 11.11 10.38 -5.55
C VAL A 188 11.00 11.18 -6.84
N SER A 189 11.59 10.67 -7.90
CA SER A 189 11.40 11.18 -9.25
C SER A 189 10.22 10.46 -9.91
N ASP A 190 9.31 11.23 -10.47
CA ASP A 190 8.26 10.76 -11.37
C ASP A 190 8.68 11.05 -12.81
N ALA A 191 9.08 10.02 -13.56
CA ALA A 191 9.42 10.12 -14.98
C ALA A 191 8.21 9.91 -15.90
N GLY A 192 7.00 9.76 -15.34
CA GLY A 192 5.78 9.42 -16.07
C GLY A 192 5.65 7.92 -16.34
N GLU A 193 6.68 7.27 -16.83
CA GLU A 193 6.71 5.84 -17.13
C GLU A 193 7.07 4.98 -15.91
N THR A 194 7.73 5.57 -14.90
CA THR A 194 8.20 4.88 -13.70
C THR A 194 8.50 5.88 -12.58
N LEU A 195 8.59 5.37 -11.34
CA LEU A 195 9.04 6.11 -10.16
C LEU A 195 10.42 5.63 -9.72
N ALA A 196 11.26 6.52 -9.21
CA ALA A 196 12.58 6.16 -8.68
C ALA A 196 12.93 7.00 -7.45
N VAL A 197 13.50 6.37 -6.42
CA VAL A 197 14.14 7.08 -5.31
C VAL A 197 15.42 7.74 -5.82
N THR A 198 15.57 9.04 -5.59
CA THR A 198 16.69 9.85 -6.05
C THR A 198 17.57 10.37 -4.92
N GLY A 199 17.08 10.37 -3.69
CA GLY A 199 17.82 10.86 -2.54
C GLY A 199 17.09 10.61 -1.22
N GLU A 200 17.77 10.89 -0.14
CA GLU A 200 17.21 10.86 1.21
C GLU A 200 17.37 12.23 1.86
N VAL A 201 16.32 12.69 2.55
CA VAL A 201 16.35 13.95 3.29
C VAL A 201 16.78 13.68 4.72
N SER A 202 17.86 14.32 5.13
CA SER A 202 18.27 14.30 6.55
C SER A 202 17.26 15.11 7.37
N LEU A 203 16.52 14.43 8.24
CA LEU A 203 15.70 15.09 9.26
C LEU A 203 16.65 15.59 10.36
N ARG A 204 16.95 16.89 10.38
CA ARG A 204 17.76 17.53 11.43
C ARG A 204 16.87 17.98 12.58
#